data_5d3794beb376c32ff88fe28e6b66a907
#
_entry.id   5d3794beb376c32ff88fe28e6b66a907
#
_cell.length_a   1.000
_cell.length_b   1.000
_cell.length_c   1.000
_cell.angle_alpha   90.00
_cell.angle_beta   90.00
_cell.angle_gamma   90.00
#
_symmetry.space_group_name_H-M   'P 1'
#
loop_
_entity.id
_entity.type
_entity.pdbx_description
1 polymer ?
#
loop_
_entity_poly.entity_id
_entity_poly.type
_entity_poly.pdbx_seq_one_letter_code
_entity_poly.pdbx_strand_id
1 'polypeptide(L)'
;KKNLDFKNIFQAEPPIESGYHFGSRLAIKDNYLFASAGERGGGMIAQDPTNHPGSIIRIHLDGSIPKDNPKFEGKSDWLPEIYQIGVRNPQGLTYSSFDGKIYASNHGAKGGDWFGEVKKGENYGWKILGWGGTNYSGSKIGPKWKPGFTKAIQYWVPSIAASAITIYKGKEFNEWNGEALITSLKDKSMRKLNFQNSSNIQETIIFKDKIGRIRDIQVHPVNGKIYFLAGNSLWLMEKKK
;
A
#
# COMPACT_ATOMS: atom_id res chain seq x y z
N LYS A 1 9.79 -23.11 -29.69
CA LYS A 1 9.44 -21.83 -28.98
C LYS A 1 8.03 -22.01 -28.48
N LYS A 2 7.79 -21.89 -27.12
CA LYS A 2 6.43 -21.82 -26.58
C LYS A 2 5.83 -20.51 -27.08
N ASN A 3 4.65 -20.56 -27.73
CA ASN A 3 3.89 -19.36 -28.01
C ASN A 3 3.41 -18.77 -26.68
N LEU A 4 3.79 -17.52 -26.42
CA LEU A 4 3.30 -16.75 -25.28
C LEU A 4 2.12 -15.91 -25.76
N ASP A 5 1.03 -15.95 -25.01
CA ASP A 5 -0.14 -15.11 -25.22
C ASP A 5 -0.24 -14.06 -24.11
N PHE A 6 -0.60 -12.82 -24.47
CA PHE A 6 -0.76 -11.70 -23.54
C PHE A 6 -2.20 -11.21 -23.61
N LYS A 7 -2.87 -11.25 -22.47
CA LYS A 7 -4.22 -10.72 -22.30
C LYS A 7 -4.19 -9.51 -21.38
N ASN A 8 -4.69 -8.37 -21.86
CA ASN A 8 -4.99 -7.25 -20.99
C ASN A 8 -6.26 -7.60 -20.18
N ILE A 9 -6.15 -7.66 -18.86
CA ILE A 9 -7.25 -8.02 -17.95
C ILE A 9 -7.84 -6.82 -17.22
N PHE A 10 -7.15 -5.67 -17.23
CA PHE A 10 -7.61 -4.42 -16.61
C PHE A 10 -6.82 -3.22 -17.14
N GLN A 11 -7.52 -2.13 -17.36
CA GLN A 11 -6.95 -0.83 -17.68
C GLN A 11 -7.58 0.25 -16.80
N ALA A 12 -6.76 1.03 -16.12
CA ALA A 12 -7.25 2.12 -15.26
C ALA A 12 -7.67 3.34 -16.10
N GLU A 13 -8.83 3.91 -15.80
CA GLU A 13 -9.40 5.07 -16.48
C GLU A 13 -9.71 6.20 -15.48
N PRO A 14 -9.63 7.48 -15.89
CA PRO A 14 -9.07 7.94 -17.17
C PRO A 14 -7.53 7.86 -17.19
N PRO A 15 -6.90 7.81 -18.36
CA PRO A 15 -5.46 7.98 -18.47
C PRO A 15 -5.09 9.42 -18.07
N ILE A 16 -4.10 9.55 -17.18
CA ILE A 16 -3.62 10.86 -16.71
C ILE A 16 -2.14 11.00 -17.03
N GLU A 17 -1.80 11.96 -17.87
CA GLU A 17 -0.43 12.33 -18.14
C GLU A 17 0.17 13.03 -16.91
N SER A 18 0.92 12.27 -16.11
CA SER A 18 1.58 12.78 -14.91
C SER A 18 2.78 11.90 -14.56
N GLY A 19 3.87 12.52 -14.14
CA GLY A 19 5.05 11.85 -13.59
C GLY A 19 4.93 11.45 -12.12
N TYR A 20 3.75 11.63 -11.49
CA TYR A 20 3.57 11.45 -10.05
C TYR A 20 2.59 10.33 -9.70
N HIS A 21 2.78 9.75 -8.52
CA HIS A 21 1.84 8.92 -7.76
C HIS A 21 1.21 7.79 -8.57
N PHE A 22 2.04 6.87 -9.05
CA PHE A 22 1.57 5.73 -9.87
C PHE A 22 0.85 4.66 -9.05
N GLY A 23 1.22 4.46 -7.78
CA GLY A 23 0.79 3.28 -7.02
C GLY A 23 1.44 2.03 -7.58
N SER A 24 0.69 1.26 -8.40
CA SER A 24 1.16 0.12 -9.20
C SER A 24 1.69 -1.06 -8.39
N ARG A 25 1.04 -1.38 -7.25
CA ARG A 25 1.33 -2.57 -6.45
C ARG A 25 0.21 -3.58 -6.57
N LEU A 26 0.59 -4.85 -6.53
CA LEU A 26 -0.31 -5.98 -6.65
C LEU A 26 -0.26 -6.85 -5.40
N ALA A 27 -1.41 -7.42 -5.05
CA ALA A 27 -1.51 -8.49 -4.06
C ALA A 27 -2.56 -9.50 -4.52
N ILE A 28 -2.28 -10.78 -4.32
CA ILE A 28 -3.22 -11.86 -4.64
C ILE A 28 -3.74 -12.45 -3.33
N LYS A 29 -5.06 -12.60 -3.27
CA LYS A 29 -5.76 -13.32 -2.21
C LYS A 29 -6.80 -14.22 -2.86
N ASP A 30 -6.67 -15.53 -2.65
CA ASP A 30 -7.57 -16.52 -3.24
C ASP A 30 -7.63 -16.35 -4.77
N ASN A 31 -8.81 -16.17 -5.34
CA ASN A 31 -9.03 -15.91 -6.77
C ASN A 31 -9.13 -14.41 -7.11
N TYR A 32 -8.66 -13.53 -6.25
CA TYR A 32 -8.73 -12.09 -6.45
C TYR A 32 -7.36 -11.46 -6.61
N LEU A 33 -7.27 -10.55 -7.58
CA LEU A 33 -6.15 -9.62 -7.74
C LEU A 33 -6.56 -8.26 -7.18
N PHE A 34 -5.79 -7.78 -6.22
CA PHE A 34 -5.84 -6.40 -5.75
C PHE A 34 -4.74 -5.59 -6.42
N ALA A 35 -5.10 -4.42 -6.93
CA ALA A 35 -4.16 -3.51 -7.56
C ALA A 35 -4.33 -2.10 -7.00
N SER A 36 -3.23 -1.38 -6.81
CA SER A 36 -3.26 -0.01 -6.32
C SER A 36 -3.06 0.99 -7.43
N ALA A 37 -3.92 2.00 -7.53
CA ALA A 37 -3.80 3.14 -8.43
C ALA A 37 -3.55 4.41 -7.62
N GLY A 38 -2.44 5.10 -7.88
CA GLY A 38 -2.17 6.41 -7.28
C GLY A 38 -3.02 7.51 -7.93
N GLU A 39 -3.19 8.64 -7.23
CA GLU A 39 -4.05 9.75 -7.68
C GLU A 39 -3.41 10.64 -8.76
N ARG A 40 -2.23 10.29 -9.22
CA ARG A 40 -1.53 10.88 -10.37
C ARG A 40 -1.27 12.40 -10.27
N GLY A 41 -1.25 12.96 -9.04
CA GLY A 41 -1.14 14.40 -8.79
C GLY A 41 -2.48 15.15 -8.80
N GLY A 42 -3.60 14.45 -9.07
CA GLY A 42 -4.93 15.02 -9.16
C GLY A 42 -5.59 15.38 -7.82
N GLY A 43 -4.97 14.99 -6.71
CA GLY A 43 -5.43 15.32 -5.35
C GLY A 43 -6.83 14.82 -5.05
N MET A 44 -7.85 15.66 -5.22
CA MET A 44 -9.25 15.34 -4.91
C MET A 44 -9.87 14.27 -5.80
N ILE A 45 -9.26 13.93 -6.93
CA ILE A 45 -9.72 12.82 -7.79
C ILE A 45 -9.79 11.49 -6.99
N ALA A 46 -8.97 11.35 -5.95
CA ALA A 46 -9.00 10.18 -5.06
C ALA A 46 -10.31 10.05 -4.25
N GLN A 47 -11.19 11.06 -4.26
CA GLN A 47 -12.51 11.04 -3.62
C GLN A 47 -13.64 10.74 -4.61
N ASP A 48 -13.32 10.64 -5.88
CA ASP A 48 -14.30 10.41 -6.94
C ASP A 48 -14.30 8.94 -7.38
N PRO A 49 -15.34 8.16 -7.03
CA PRO A 49 -15.41 6.73 -7.35
C PRO A 49 -15.78 6.45 -8.82
N THR A 50 -15.97 7.47 -9.64
CA THR A 50 -16.25 7.31 -11.08
C THR A 50 -14.97 7.19 -11.91
N ASN A 51 -13.80 7.11 -11.24
CA ASN A 51 -12.49 6.94 -11.86
C ASN A 51 -11.58 6.08 -10.97
N HIS A 52 -10.55 5.46 -11.55
CA HIS A 52 -9.62 4.58 -10.82
C HIS A 52 -8.48 5.30 -10.08
N PRO A 53 -7.96 6.46 -10.51
CA PRO A 53 -6.90 7.16 -9.78
C PRO A 53 -7.26 7.43 -8.32
N GLY A 54 -6.34 7.07 -7.41
CA GLY A 54 -6.54 7.22 -5.97
C GLY A 54 -7.35 6.12 -5.31
N SER A 55 -7.37 4.91 -5.90
CA SER A 55 -8.14 3.77 -5.39
C SER A 55 -7.33 2.48 -5.26
N ILE A 56 -7.92 1.52 -4.57
CA ILE A 56 -7.55 0.10 -4.59
C ILE A 56 -8.63 -0.64 -5.36
N ILE A 57 -8.21 -1.40 -6.36
CA ILE A 57 -9.03 -2.15 -7.29
C ILE A 57 -9.04 -3.61 -6.86
N ARG A 58 -10.18 -4.32 -6.99
CA ARG A 58 -10.28 -5.76 -6.84
C ARG A 58 -11.01 -6.37 -8.04
N ILE A 59 -10.34 -7.28 -8.72
CA ILE A 59 -10.88 -8.08 -9.83
C ILE A 59 -10.59 -9.56 -9.61
N HIS A 60 -11.25 -10.45 -10.35
CA HIS A 60 -10.80 -11.84 -10.45
C HIS A 60 -9.51 -11.94 -11.27
N LEU A 61 -8.78 -13.06 -11.14
CA LEU A 61 -7.53 -13.29 -11.88
C LEU A 61 -7.70 -13.32 -13.41
N ASP A 62 -8.91 -13.54 -13.91
CA ASP A 62 -9.26 -13.49 -15.33
C ASP A 62 -9.68 -12.10 -15.82
N GLY A 63 -9.76 -11.12 -14.91
CA GLY A 63 -10.19 -9.74 -15.16
C GLY A 63 -11.68 -9.49 -14.95
N SER A 64 -12.48 -10.52 -14.65
CA SER A 64 -13.90 -10.33 -14.37
C SER A 64 -14.14 -9.63 -13.03
N ILE A 65 -15.27 -8.94 -12.91
CA ILE A 65 -15.61 -8.13 -11.74
C ILE A 65 -16.29 -8.99 -10.68
N PRO A 66 -15.78 -9.02 -9.43
CA PRO A 66 -16.44 -9.71 -8.33
C PRO A 66 -17.82 -9.11 -8.02
N LYS A 67 -18.86 -9.95 -7.99
CA LYS A 67 -20.25 -9.52 -7.73
C LYS A 67 -20.43 -8.86 -6.35
N ASP A 68 -19.53 -9.19 -5.42
CA ASP A 68 -19.54 -8.68 -4.05
C ASP A 68 -18.60 -7.47 -3.85
N ASN A 69 -18.08 -6.84 -4.91
CA ASN A 69 -17.42 -5.56 -4.79
C ASN A 69 -18.40 -4.51 -4.21
N PRO A 70 -17.88 -3.49 -3.51
CA PRO A 70 -18.75 -2.52 -2.86
C PRO A 70 -19.64 -1.80 -3.87
N LYS A 71 -20.87 -1.51 -3.43
CA LYS A 71 -21.79 -0.61 -4.11
C LYS A 71 -22.11 0.52 -3.15
N PHE A 72 -22.18 1.74 -3.65
CA PHE A 72 -22.57 2.89 -2.84
C PHE A 72 -24.03 3.23 -3.13
N GLU A 73 -24.85 3.20 -2.10
CA GLU A 73 -26.25 3.65 -2.21
C GLU A 73 -26.27 5.10 -2.74
N GLY A 74 -27.14 5.35 -3.71
CA GLY A 74 -27.29 6.66 -4.35
C GLY A 74 -26.15 7.06 -5.31
N LYS A 75 -25.19 6.19 -5.61
CA LYS A 75 -24.11 6.41 -6.59
C LYS A 75 -24.10 5.29 -7.63
N SER A 76 -24.94 5.41 -8.65
CA SER A 76 -25.06 4.43 -9.74
C SER A 76 -23.82 4.37 -10.65
N ASP A 77 -22.96 5.38 -10.59
CA ASP A 77 -21.78 5.62 -11.41
C ASP A 77 -20.45 5.20 -10.76
N TRP A 78 -20.50 4.55 -9.59
CA TRP A 78 -19.31 3.95 -8.97
C TRP A 78 -18.75 2.83 -9.85
N LEU A 79 -17.44 2.93 -10.18
CA LEU A 79 -16.79 1.90 -11.00
C LEU A 79 -16.73 0.57 -10.24
N PRO A 80 -17.23 -0.52 -10.87
CA PRO A 80 -17.46 -1.78 -10.16
C PRO A 80 -16.17 -2.53 -9.74
N GLU A 81 -15.01 -2.16 -10.29
CA GLU A 81 -13.69 -2.67 -9.90
C GLU A 81 -13.15 -2.05 -8.62
N ILE A 82 -13.66 -0.88 -8.23
CA ILE A 82 -13.15 -0.17 -7.06
C ILE A 82 -13.52 -0.90 -5.79
N TYR A 83 -12.54 -1.17 -4.96
CA TYR A 83 -12.70 -1.81 -3.66
C TYR A 83 -12.60 -0.79 -2.50
N GLN A 84 -11.71 0.19 -2.60
CA GLN A 84 -11.49 1.26 -1.63
C GLN A 84 -10.96 2.51 -2.32
N ILE A 85 -11.32 3.69 -1.84
CA ILE A 85 -10.86 4.98 -2.37
C ILE A 85 -10.03 5.78 -1.36
N GLY A 86 -9.60 6.96 -1.76
CA GLY A 86 -8.97 7.95 -0.88
C GLY A 86 -7.50 7.68 -0.60
N VAL A 87 -6.80 7.00 -1.49
CA VAL A 87 -5.35 6.81 -1.40
C VAL A 87 -4.62 7.82 -2.29
N ARG A 88 -3.42 8.23 -1.88
CA ARG A 88 -2.60 9.17 -2.64
C ARG A 88 -1.64 8.47 -3.58
N ASN A 89 -0.70 7.73 -3.02
CA ASN A 89 0.33 7.00 -3.75
C ASN A 89 0.69 5.73 -2.95
N PRO A 90 -0.12 4.68 -3.06
CA PRO A 90 0.11 3.43 -2.35
C PRO A 90 1.29 2.68 -2.97
N GLN A 91 2.40 2.65 -2.24
CA GLN A 91 3.69 2.07 -2.68
C GLN A 91 3.94 0.68 -2.09
N GLY A 92 3.05 0.17 -1.26
CA GLY A 92 3.06 -1.21 -0.78
C GLY A 92 1.65 -1.77 -0.74
N LEU A 93 1.51 -3.03 -1.13
CA LEU A 93 0.27 -3.80 -1.05
C LEU A 93 0.66 -5.26 -0.78
N THR A 94 0.06 -5.88 0.23
CA THR A 94 0.38 -7.25 0.61
C THR A 94 -0.81 -8.00 1.20
N TYR A 95 -0.84 -9.30 0.98
CA TYR A 95 -1.76 -10.21 1.66
C TYR A 95 -1.12 -10.79 2.92
N SER A 96 -1.88 -10.86 3.99
CA SER A 96 -1.52 -11.54 5.23
C SER A 96 -2.27 -12.85 5.37
N SER A 97 -1.53 -13.95 5.39
CA SER A 97 -2.10 -15.29 5.62
C SER A 97 -2.41 -15.57 7.10
N PHE A 98 -2.05 -14.67 8.02
CA PHE A 98 -2.31 -14.82 9.45
C PHE A 98 -3.73 -14.42 9.83
N ASP A 99 -4.28 -13.41 9.15
CA ASP A 99 -5.62 -12.88 9.41
C ASP A 99 -6.51 -12.77 8.16
N GLY A 100 -5.98 -13.16 7.00
CA GLY A 100 -6.70 -13.16 5.74
C GLY A 100 -6.96 -11.77 5.15
N LYS A 101 -6.21 -10.74 5.56
CA LYS A 101 -6.42 -9.35 5.16
C LYS A 101 -5.42 -8.87 4.13
N ILE A 102 -5.79 -7.80 3.42
CA ILE A 102 -4.89 -7.03 2.56
C ILE A 102 -4.48 -5.77 3.30
N TYR A 103 -3.19 -5.43 3.24
CA TYR A 103 -2.61 -4.23 3.83
C TYR A 103 -1.94 -3.38 2.77
N ALA A 104 -1.96 -2.05 3.01
CA ALA A 104 -1.31 -1.08 2.14
C ALA A 104 -0.42 -0.13 2.94
N SER A 105 0.66 0.33 2.31
CA SER A 105 1.38 1.54 2.71
C SER A 105 1.21 2.61 1.66
N ASN A 106 1.12 3.86 2.09
CA ASN A 106 0.82 4.99 1.22
C ASN A 106 1.69 6.20 1.55
N HIS A 107 2.19 6.88 0.52
CA HIS A 107 2.86 8.15 0.70
C HIS A 107 1.88 9.28 0.97
N GLY A 108 2.09 10.00 2.07
CA GLY A 108 1.58 11.34 2.25
C GLY A 108 2.35 12.38 1.42
N ALA A 109 2.25 13.67 1.79
CA ALA A 109 3.05 14.72 1.17
C ALA A 109 4.35 14.98 1.99
N LYS A 110 4.45 16.08 2.72
CA LYS A 110 5.61 16.37 3.61
C LYS A 110 5.51 15.64 4.97
N GLY A 111 4.63 14.64 5.06
CA GLY A 111 4.30 13.79 6.20
C GLY A 111 2.95 13.16 5.94
N GLY A 112 2.51 12.29 6.85
CA GLY A 112 1.24 11.59 6.74
C GLY A 112 1.31 10.36 5.83
N ASP A 113 2.49 9.79 5.64
CA ASP A 113 2.60 8.41 5.16
C ASP A 113 1.91 7.51 6.16
N TRP A 114 1.27 6.45 5.69
CA TRP A 114 0.57 5.54 6.58
C TRP A 114 0.67 4.08 6.14
N PHE A 115 0.40 3.19 7.10
CA PHE A 115 0.16 1.77 6.94
C PHE A 115 -1.23 1.44 7.49
N GLY A 116 -2.01 0.64 6.75
CA GLY A 116 -3.35 0.27 7.16
C GLY A 116 -3.97 -0.87 6.36
N GLU A 117 -5.11 -1.35 6.85
CA GLU A 117 -5.90 -2.41 6.24
C GLU A 117 -6.68 -1.88 5.02
N VAL A 118 -6.68 -2.62 3.93
CA VAL A 118 -7.54 -2.37 2.77
C VAL A 118 -8.93 -2.93 3.07
N LYS A 119 -9.94 -2.05 3.11
CA LYS A 119 -11.29 -2.38 3.53
C LYS A 119 -12.32 -2.08 2.46
N LYS A 120 -13.24 -3.02 2.29
CA LYS A 120 -14.32 -2.97 1.31
C LYS A 120 -15.19 -1.72 1.48
N GLY A 121 -15.29 -0.90 0.44
CA GLY A 121 -16.17 0.27 0.40
C GLY A 121 -15.73 1.46 1.25
N GLU A 122 -14.56 1.39 1.90
CA GLU A 122 -14.07 2.45 2.78
C GLU A 122 -13.20 3.49 2.04
N ASN A 123 -12.82 4.56 2.76
CA ASN A 123 -12.14 5.74 2.21
C ASN A 123 -11.04 6.22 3.16
N TYR A 124 -9.79 6.22 2.71
CA TYR A 124 -8.64 6.76 3.47
C TYR A 124 -8.53 8.29 3.48
N GLY A 125 -9.41 8.96 2.74
CA GLY A 125 -9.64 10.41 2.86
C GLY A 125 -8.64 11.32 2.15
N TRP A 126 -7.75 10.84 1.30
CA TRP A 126 -6.92 11.74 0.51
C TRP A 126 -7.78 12.50 -0.52
N LYS A 127 -7.75 13.84 -0.68
CA LYS A 127 -6.91 14.87 -0.04
C LYS A 127 -7.70 15.69 1.00
N ILE A 128 -8.67 15.09 1.66
CA ILE A 128 -9.43 15.71 2.76
C ILE A 128 -8.65 15.59 4.07
N LEU A 129 -7.99 14.44 4.28
CA LEU A 129 -7.15 14.16 5.44
C LEU A 129 -5.67 14.32 5.11
N GLY A 130 -4.91 14.91 6.03
CA GLY A 130 -3.47 15.06 5.91
C GLY A 130 -2.65 14.06 6.73
N TRP A 131 -3.29 13.27 7.61
CA TRP A 131 -2.61 12.34 8.54
C TRP A 131 -1.50 13.01 9.36
N GLY A 132 -1.67 14.32 9.66
CA GLY A 132 -0.69 15.15 10.34
C GLY A 132 0.39 15.75 9.44
N GLY A 133 0.41 15.39 8.15
CA GLY A 133 1.30 15.97 7.16
C GLY A 133 0.82 17.31 6.59
N THR A 134 1.73 18.00 5.91
CA THR A 134 1.47 19.25 5.20
C THR A 134 1.77 19.11 3.72
N ASN A 135 1.32 20.05 2.91
CA ASN A 135 1.80 20.21 1.53
C ASN A 135 3.30 20.55 1.52
N TYR A 136 3.95 20.43 0.38
CA TYR A 136 5.38 20.79 0.25
C TYR A 136 5.64 22.27 0.51
N SER A 137 4.64 23.14 0.29
CA SER A 137 4.66 24.55 0.68
C SER A 137 4.61 24.80 2.19
N GLY A 138 4.31 23.79 3.00
CA GLY A 138 4.10 23.90 4.45
C GLY A 138 2.63 24.16 4.85
N SER A 139 1.75 24.44 3.89
CA SER A 139 0.32 24.63 4.18
C SER A 139 -0.35 23.33 4.64
N LYS A 140 -1.33 23.43 5.52
CA LYS A 140 -2.12 22.27 5.99
C LYS A 140 -2.88 21.63 4.82
N ILE A 141 -2.97 20.29 4.82
CA ILE A 141 -3.81 19.54 3.87
C ILE A 141 -5.23 19.43 4.45
N GLY A 142 -5.34 19.08 5.71
CA GLY A 142 -6.60 18.87 6.42
C GLY A 142 -6.34 18.31 7.82
N PRO A 143 -7.39 17.84 8.53
CA PRO A 143 -7.21 17.21 9.83
C PRO A 143 -6.37 15.93 9.71
N LYS A 144 -5.81 15.51 10.84
CA LYS A 144 -5.08 14.26 10.96
C LYS A 144 -5.98 13.07 10.63
N TRP A 145 -7.16 13.05 11.19
CA TRP A 145 -8.22 12.08 10.94
C TRP A 145 -9.57 12.66 11.41
N LYS A 146 -10.67 12.12 10.90
CA LYS A 146 -12.02 12.41 11.38
C LYS A 146 -12.95 11.21 11.15
N PRO A 147 -14.07 11.08 11.90
CA PRO A 147 -15.09 10.05 11.66
C PRO A 147 -15.59 10.03 10.19
N GLY A 148 -15.99 8.86 9.72
CA GLY A 148 -16.42 8.63 8.34
C GLY A 148 -15.29 8.26 7.37
N PHE A 149 -14.05 8.18 7.86
CA PHE A 149 -12.89 7.73 7.07
C PHE A 149 -12.19 6.55 7.71
N THR A 150 -11.55 5.71 6.90
CA THR A 150 -10.72 4.59 7.36
C THR A 150 -9.60 5.12 8.25
N LYS A 151 -9.39 4.48 9.40
CA LYS A 151 -8.29 4.84 10.30
C LYS A 151 -7.06 4.01 9.95
N ALA A 152 -5.93 4.69 9.72
CA ALA A 152 -4.64 4.02 9.56
C ALA A 152 -4.21 3.33 10.86
N ILE A 153 -3.51 2.21 10.73
CA ILE A 153 -2.91 1.48 11.86
C ILE A 153 -1.71 2.26 12.37
N GLN A 154 -0.83 2.71 11.47
CA GLN A 154 0.33 3.54 11.79
C GLN A 154 0.47 4.66 10.74
N TYR A 155 1.03 5.80 11.14
CA TYR A 155 1.35 6.89 10.21
C TYR A 155 2.62 7.62 10.69
N TRP A 156 3.30 8.27 9.74
CA TRP A 156 4.59 8.91 9.99
C TRP A 156 4.58 10.41 9.64
N VAL A 157 5.03 11.21 10.58
CA VAL A 157 5.31 12.65 10.42
C VAL A 157 6.63 12.93 11.12
N PRO A 158 7.66 13.38 10.40
CA PRO A 158 7.71 13.66 8.97
C PRO A 158 7.59 12.40 8.09
N SER A 159 7.35 12.59 6.78
CA SER A 159 7.32 11.49 5.81
C SER A 159 8.63 10.71 5.80
N ILE A 160 8.54 9.38 5.86
CA ILE A 160 9.61 8.43 5.64
C ILE A 160 9.71 8.00 4.17
N ALA A 161 8.71 8.36 3.36
CA ALA A 161 8.41 7.82 2.04
C ALA A 161 8.28 6.29 2.10
N ALA A 162 7.28 5.82 2.86
CA ALA A 162 6.97 4.40 3.02
C ALA A 162 6.79 3.72 1.66
N SER A 163 7.57 2.68 1.38
CA SER A 163 7.57 1.98 0.10
C SER A 163 6.92 0.59 0.21
N ALA A 164 7.59 -0.45 -0.22
CA ALA A 164 7.04 -1.80 -0.17
C ALA A 164 6.81 -2.30 1.25
N ILE A 165 5.86 -3.20 1.39
CA ILE A 165 5.50 -3.86 2.64
C ILE A 165 5.34 -5.36 2.43
N THR A 166 5.57 -6.12 3.47
CA THR A 166 5.19 -7.53 3.55
C THR A 166 4.82 -7.88 4.99
N ILE A 167 3.89 -8.82 5.18
CA ILE A 167 3.69 -9.44 6.50
C ILE A 167 4.63 -10.64 6.55
N TYR A 168 5.57 -10.58 7.47
CA TYR A 168 6.60 -11.59 7.54
C TYR A 168 6.02 -12.97 7.86
N LYS A 169 6.44 -13.96 7.06
CA LYS A 169 6.19 -15.39 7.30
C LYS A 169 7.41 -16.17 6.87
N GLY A 170 8.13 -16.74 7.83
CA GLY A 170 9.36 -17.47 7.51
C GLY A 170 10.03 -18.09 8.71
N LYS A 171 11.07 -18.89 8.44
CA LYS A 171 11.85 -19.62 9.44
C LYS A 171 13.08 -18.83 9.91
N GLU A 172 13.64 -17.96 9.07
CA GLU A 172 14.87 -17.23 9.35
C GLU A 172 14.74 -16.30 10.56
N PHE A 173 13.62 -15.53 10.61
CA PHE A 173 13.29 -14.63 11.71
C PHE A 173 11.95 -15.06 12.31
N ASN A 174 11.91 -16.27 12.88
CA ASN A 174 10.65 -16.90 13.33
C ASN A 174 9.87 -16.04 14.32
N GLU A 175 10.56 -15.24 15.11
CA GLU A 175 10.00 -14.29 16.07
C GLU A 175 9.27 -13.09 15.43
N TRP A 176 9.41 -12.90 14.10
CA TRP A 176 8.74 -11.82 13.35
C TRP A 176 7.48 -12.27 12.63
N ASN A 177 7.13 -13.55 12.74
CA ASN A 177 5.95 -14.09 12.05
C ASN A 177 4.67 -13.31 12.43
N GLY A 178 3.94 -12.80 11.41
CA GLY A 178 2.75 -11.99 11.57
C GLY A 178 2.99 -10.48 11.74
N GLU A 179 4.25 -10.04 11.87
CA GLU A 179 4.58 -8.61 11.94
C GLU A 179 4.73 -7.99 10.54
N ALA A 180 4.39 -6.71 10.41
CA ALA A 180 4.57 -5.99 9.17
C ALA A 180 6.01 -5.48 9.03
N LEU A 181 6.66 -5.78 7.91
CA LEU A 181 7.93 -5.20 7.52
C LEU A 181 7.66 -4.09 6.52
N ILE A 182 8.06 -2.86 6.85
CA ILE A 182 7.81 -1.66 6.06
C ILE A 182 9.14 -1.05 5.67
N THR A 183 9.34 -0.84 4.38
CA THR A 183 10.54 -0.22 3.83
C THR A 183 10.30 1.24 3.48
N SER A 184 11.38 2.01 3.31
CA SER A 184 11.27 3.43 3.02
C SER A 184 12.30 3.93 2.01
N LEU A 185 11.90 4.95 1.24
CA LEU A 185 12.74 5.57 0.23
C LEU A 185 13.55 6.75 0.81
N LYS A 186 12.89 7.60 1.60
CA LYS A 186 13.52 8.82 2.15
C LYS A 186 14.34 8.49 3.39
N ASP A 187 13.76 7.74 4.31
CA ASP A 187 14.39 7.34 5.56
C ASP A 187 15.38 6.18 5.38
N LYS A 188 15.37 5.53 4.22
CA LYS A 188 16.26 4.42 3.83
C LYS A 188 16.32 3.33 4.90
N SER A 189 15.18 3.00 5.49
CA SER A 189 15.06 2.08 6.62
C SER A 189 14.16 0.89 6.28
N MET A 190 14.33 -0.19 7.02
CA MET A 190 13.32 -1.20 7.24
C MET A 190 12.82 -1.10 8.67
N ARG A 191 11.51 -1.04 8.82
CA ARG A 191 10.78 -0.99 10.09
C ARG A 191 9.96 -2.24 10.25
N LYS A 192 9.89 -2.72 11.46
CA LYS A 192 9.06 -3.85 11.88
C LYS A 192 7.96 -3.33 12.79
N LEU A 193 6.70 -3.65 12.49
CA LEU A 193 5.56 -3.28 13.30
C LEU A 193 4.87 -4.53 13.85
N ASN A 194 4.77 -4.59 15.16
CA ASN A 194 3.80 -5.44 15.83
C ASN A 194 2.49 -4.65 15.96
N PHE A 195 1.47 -5.04 15.20
CA PHE A 195 0.20 -4.30 15.08
C PHE A 195 -1.03 -5.14 15.40
N GLN A 196 -0.84 -6.38 15.86
CA GLN A 196 -1.95 -7.29 16.20
C GLN A 196 -2.78 -6.76 17.37
N ASN A 197 -2.14 -6.04 18.29
CA ASN A 197 -2.84 -5.29 19.33
C ASN A 197 -2.98 -3.83 18.89
N SER A 198 -4.18 -3.46 18.42
CA SER A 198 -4.47 -2.10 17.93
C SER A 198 -4.31 -0.99 18.98
N SER A 199 -4.33 -1.36 20.28
CA SER A 199 -4.14 -0.40 21.38
C SER A 199 -2.67 -0.12 21.68
N ASN A 200 -1.75 -0.96 21.18
CA ASN A 200 -0.32 -0.85 21.46
C ASN A 200 0.51 -1.28 20.24
N ILE A 201 0.62 -0.40 19.26
CA ILE A 201 1.47 -0.61 18.09
C ILE A 201 2.92 -0.42 18.49
N GLN A 202 3.73 -1.46 18.33
CA GLN A 202 5.17 -1.39 18.59
C GLN A 202 5.94 -1.32 17.28
N GLU A 203 6.72 -0.26 17.10
CA GLU A 203 7.58 -0.05 15.95
C GLU A 203 9.04 -0.20 16.34
N THR A 204 9.79 -0.96 15.55
CA THR A 204 11.24 -1.13 15.69
C THR A 204 11.92 -0.84 14.37
N ILE A 205 12.91 0.05 14.34
CA ILE A 205 13.77 0.25 13.18
C ILE A 205 14.82 -0.87 13.19
N ILE A 206 14.74 -1.78 12.24
CA ILE A 206 15.68 -2.91 12.13
C ILE A 206 17.04 -2.43 11.58
N PHE A 207 16.98 -1.59 10.55
CA PHE A 207 18.17 -0.87 10.06
C PHE A 207 17.76 0.43 9.36
N LYS A 208 18.74 1.34 9.26
CA LYS A 208 18.62 2.62 8.57
C LYS A 208 19.95 2.96 7.90
N ASP A 209 19.89 3.58 6.71
CA ASP A 209 21.04 4.05 5.91
C ASP A 209 22.09 2.96 5.55
N LYS A 210 21.70 1.67 5.56
CA LYS A 210 22.61 0.56 5.25
C LYS A 210 22.70 0.21 3.75
N ILE A 211 21.56 0.24 3.05
CA ILE A 211 21.45 -0.25 1.67
C ILE A 211 20.83 0.77 0.71
N GLY A 212 20.63 2.02 1.17
CA GLY A 212 20.07 3.10 0.38
C GLY A 212 18.53 3.09 0.32
N ARG A 213 17.96 3.66 -0.75
CA ARG A 213 16.52 3.79 -0.96
C ARG A 213 15.92 2.44 -1.31
N ILE A 214 15.05 1.91 -0.45
CA ILE A 214 14.50 0.56 -0.61
C ILE A 214 13.21 0.65 -1.43
N ARG A 215 13.18 -0.02 -2.58
CA ARG A 215 12.05 -0.02 -3.51
C ARG A 215 11.09 -1.16 -3.29
N ASP A 216 11.66 -2.35 -2.99
CA ASP A 216 10.87 -3.56 -2.81
C ASP A 216 11.47 -4.46 -1.74
N ILE A 217 10.63 -5.31 -1.16
CA ILE A 217 10.97 -6.31 -0.15
C ILE A 217 10.22 -7.61 -0.45
N GLN A 218 10.95 -8.72 -0.43
CA GLN A 218 10.36 -10.05 -0.62
C GLN A 218 10.91 -11.03 0.42
N VAL A 219 10.04 -11.84 0.97
CA VAL A 219 10.41 -12.96 1.87
C VAL A 219 10.45 -14.24 1.08
N HIS A 220 11.56 -14.97 1.14
CA HIS A 220 11.69 -16.27 0.47
C HIS A 220 10.74 -17.29 1.12
N PRO A 221 9.84 -17.92 0.34
CA PRO A 221 8.73 -18.71 0.90
C PRO A 221 9.16 -19.98 1.65
N VAL A 222 10.36 -20.50 1.37
CA VAL A 222 10.87 -21.75 1.98
C VAL A 222 11.75 -21.47 3.19
N ASN A 223 12.75 -20.59 3.08
CA ASN A 223 13.75 -20.35 4.12
C ASN A 223 13.50 -19.10 4.97
N GLY A 224 12.64 -18.17 4.52
CA GLY A 224 12.30 -16.95 5.26
C GLY A 224 13.36 -15.84 5.17
N LYS A 225 14.42 -16.00 4.38
CA LYS A 225 15.39 -14.94 4.15
C LYS A 225 14.73 -13.78 3.42
N ILE A 226 15.22 -12.57 3.63
CA ILE A 226 14.59 -11.34 3.12
C ILE A 226 15.47 -10.74 2.05
N TYR A 227 14.85 -10.42 0.91
CA TYR A 227 15.49 -9.78 -0.24
C TYR A 227 14.97 -8.38 -0.41
N PHE A 228 15.86 -7.46 -0.81
CA PHE A 228 15.52 -6.08 -1.07
C PHE A 228 16.02 -5.65 -2.45
N LEU A 229 15.19 -4.84 -3.12
CA LEU A 229 15.64 -4.02 -4.25
C LEU A 229 15.90 -2.61 -3.73
N ALA A 230 17.17 -2.22 -3.66
CA ALA A 230 17.55 -0.91 -3.13
C ALA A 230 18.69 -0.29 -3.96
N GLY A 231 18.51 0.96 -4.37
CA GLY A 231 19.41 1.60 -5.34
C GLY A 231 19.43 0.79 -6.64
N ASN A 232 20.63 0.37 -7.06
CA ASN A 232 20.88 -0.45 -8.25
C ASN A 232 21.26 -1.89 -7.89
N SER A 233 20.92 -2.34 -6.67
CA SER A 233 21.41 -3.60 -6.12
C SER A 233 20.28 -4.45 -5.52
N LEU A 234 20.48 -5.76 -5.58
CA LEU A 234 19.73 -6.75 -4.80
C LEU A 234 20.53 -7.04 -3.53
N TRP A 235 19.83 -7.05 -2.41
CA TRP A 235 20.37 -7.29 -1.09
C TRP A 235 19.68 -8.48 -0.44
N LEU A 236 20.45 -9.25 0.30
CA LEU A 236 19.97 -10.36 1.12
C LEU A 236 20.19 -10.03 2.59
N MET A 237 19.16 -10.27 3.40
CA MET A 237 19.26 -10.26 4.86
C MET A 237 18.99 -11.65 5.42
N GLU A 238 19.91 -12.12 6.23
CA GLU A 238 19.88 -13.40 6.94
C GLU A 238 20.50 -13.25 8.34
N LYS A 239 20.24 -14.18 9.26
CA LYS A 239 20.92 -14.23 10.56
C LYS A 239 22.40 -14.52 10.36
N LYS A 240 23.26 -13.80 11.09
CA LYS A 240 24.67 -14.12 11.14
C LYS A 240 24.82 -15.47 11.83
N LYS A 241 25.54 -16.38 11.19
CA LYS A 241 25.95 -17.67 11.79
C LYS A 241 26.96 -17.46 12.90
#